data_6d76542889c71ee1feccbc7069fa0a0a
#
_entry.id   6d76542889c71ee1feccbc7069fa0a0a
#
_cell.length_a   1.000
_cell.length_b   1.000
_cell.length_c   1.000
_cell.angle_alpha   90.00
_cell.angle_beta   90.00
_cell.angle_gamma   90.00
#
_symmetry.space_group_name_H-M   'P 1'
#
loop_
_entity.id
_entity.type
_entity.pdbx_description
1 polymer ?
#
loop_
_entity_poly.entity_id
_entity_poly.type
_entity_poly.pdbx_seq_one_letter_code
_entity_poly.pdbx_strand_id
1 'polypeptide(L)'
;MKEFNNLPLLSGIYSFSVDKLTFDLICIKNDDASIVKNFWQGNYDRLTLTQWLKITEKEGIYFDIGSHTGLFTIIGLLSNPKNFLISIEPNFINLGRMRSNLRLNDLLKNNSQFLGAASNFSGEGFFSTHYDNTFLSKGGRISSSGEKINIIKLDDITINDNRKIRGIEIDTEGEDYNVLLGAEKIINNFRPDIIIEVREKNKLEIFQFLAKYNYKTWLISDKVTSNVIPVKLSNLQITSTASVNIYATIENIN
;
A
#
# COMPACT_ATOMS: atom_id res chain seq x y z
N MET A 1 -18.60 -16.70 -8.39
CA MET A 1 -17.50 -16.31 -9.30
C MET A 1 -17.85 -16.34 -10.81
N LYS A 2 -18.91 -17.03 -11.26
CA LYS A 2 -19.30 -17.07 -12.70
C LYS A 2 -20.11 -15.84 -13.17
N GLU A 3 -20.71 -15.07 -12.27
CA GLU A 3 -21.62 -13.96 -12.64
C GLU A 3 -20.89 -12.68 -13.08
N PHE A 4 -19.63 -12.50 -12.68
CA PHE A 4 -18.87 -11.28 -12.99
C PHE A 4 -18.19 -11.27 -14.36
N ASN A 5 -18.08 -12.42 -15.03
CA ASN A 5 -17.44 -12.50 -16.34
C ASN A 5 -18.24 -11.84 -17.49
N ASN A 6 -19.50 -11.49 -17.24
CA ASN A 6 -20.41 -10.89 -18.23
C ASN A 6 -20.75 -9.42 -17.93
N LEU A 7 -20.13 -8.79 -16.93
CA LEU A 7 -20.35 -7.38 -16.67
C LEU A 7 -19.70 -6.52 -17.76
N PRO A 8 -20.33 -5.41 -18.15
CA PRO A 8 -19.74 -4.49 -19.10
C PRO A 8 -18.42 -3.97 -18.53
N LEU A 9 -17.40 -3.97 -19.36
CA LEU A 9 -16.09 -3.47 -19.00
C LEU A 9 -16.17 -1.95 -18.87
N LEU A 10 -15.99 -1.46 -17.63
CA LEU A 10 -16.05 -0.05 -17.32
C LEU A 10 -14.82 0.68 -17.87
N SER A 11 -15.06 1.81 -18.54
CA SER A 11 -14.03 2.78 -18.89
C SER A 11 -14.60 4.18 -18.62
N GLY A 12 -13.90 4.98 -17.84
CA GLY A 12 -14.34 6.32 -17.47
C GLY A 12 -13.84 6.75 -16.11
N ILE A 13 -14.43 7.77 -15.59
CA ILE A 13 -14.21 8.26 -14.22
C ILE A 13 -15.36 7.78 -13.37
N TYR A 14 -15.04 7.17 -12.24
CA TYR A 14 -16.02 6.62 -11.31
C TYR A 14 -15.72 7.10 -9.89
N SER A 15 -16.78 7.48 -9.17
CA SER A 15 -16.68 7.86 -7.77
C SER A 15 -16.75 6.63 -6.88
N PHE A 16 -15.84 6.59 -5.90
CA PHE A 16 -15.72 5.56 -4.88
C PHE A 16 -15.87 6.18 -3.50
N SER A 17 -16.27 5.38 -2.54
CA SER A 17 -16.39 5.84 -1.15
C SER A 17 -15.74 4.86 -0.20
N VAL A 18 -15.00 5.40 0.78
CA VAL A 18 -14.48 4.68 1.94
C VAL A 18 -14.94 5.44 3.17
N ASP A 19 -15.84 4.85 3.95
CA ASP A 19 -16.53 5.50 5.06
C ASP A 19 -17.14 6.86 4.64
N LYS A 20 -16.61 7.97 5.19
CA LYS A 20 -17.07 9.34 4.92
C LYS A 20 -16.39 10.01 3.72
N LEU A 21 -15.35 9.40 3.16
CA LEU A 21 -14.60 9.96 2.04
C LEU A 21 -15.18 9.51 0.71
N THR A 22 -15.26 10.45 -0.24
CA THR A 22 -15.58 10.16 -1.64
C THR A 22 -14.47 10.73 -2.51
N PHE A 23 -14.06 9.97 -3.52
CA PHE A 23 -13.01 10.32 -4.46
C PHE A 23 -13.26 9.67 -5.81
N ASP A 24 -12.63 10.21 -6.84
CA ASP A 24 -12.78 9.74 -8.20
C ASP A 24 -11.54 8.98 -8.68
N LEU A 25 -11.74 7.89 -9.40
CA LEU A 25 -10.68 7.13 -10.05
C LEU A 25 -10.96 6.95 -11.54
N ILE A 26 -9.89 7.00 -12.32
CA ILE A 26 -9.90 6.62 -13.72
C ILE A 26 -9.86 5.10 -13.81
N CYS A 27 -10.91 4.51 -14.34
CA CYS A 27 -11.00 3.09 -14.64
C CYS A 27 -10.97 2.90 -16.15
N ILE A 28 -10.15 1.97 -16.64
CA ILE A 28 -10.09 1.61 -18.05
C ILE A 28 -10.26 0.10 -18.14
N LYS A 29 -11.00 -0.33 -19.16
CA LYS A 29 -11.19 -1.74 -19.49
C LYS A 29 -9.87 -2.50 -19.42
N ASN A 30 -9.84 -3.60 -18.66
CA ASN A 30 -8.70 -4.49 -18.47
C ASN A 30 -7.49 -3.87 -17.72
N ASP A 31 -7.63 -2.71 -17.08
CA ASP A 31 -6.53 -2.15 -16.30
C ASP A 31 -6.32 -2.86 -14.97
N ASP A 32 -7.41 -3.00 -14.23
CA ASP A 32 -7.40 -3.62 -12.91
C ASP A 32 -8.72 -4.32 -12.64
N ALA A 33 -8.69 -5.65 -12.76
CA ALA A 33 -9.86 -6.48 -12.46
C ALA A 33 -10.30 -6.35 -10.99
N SER A 34 -9.38 -5.97 -10.10
CA SER A 34 -9.67 -5.79 -8.68
C SER A 34 -10.56 -4.57 -8.45
N ILE A 35 -10.21 -3.39 -8.99
CA ILE A 35 -11.02 -2.18 -8.85
C ILE A 35 -12.42 -2.40 -9.42
N VAL A 36 -12.54 -2.98 -10.61
CA VAL A 36 -13.84 -3.26 -11.23
C VAL A 36 -14.66 -4.23 -10.39
N LYS A 37 -14.06 -5.30 -9.92
CA LYS A 37 -14.71 -6.28 -9.05
C LYS A 37 -15.20 -5.64 -7.77
N ASN A 38 -14.43 -4.75 -7.20
CA ASN A 38 -14.72 -4.08 -5.94
C ASN A 38 -15.75 -2.98 -6.07
N PHE A 39 -15.72 -2.25 -7.17
CA PHE A 39 -16.78 -1.30 -7.51
C PHE A 39 -18.15 -2.00 -7.46
N TRP A 40 -18.28 -3.18 -8.08
CA TRP A 40 -19.53 -3.93 -8.10
C TRP A 40 -19.86 -4.65 -6.78
N GLN A 41 -18.86 -5.00 -5.97
CA GLN A 41 -19.06 -5.71 -4.70
C GLN A 41 -19.04 -4.81 -3.47
N GLY A 42 -18.55 -3.58 -3.60
CA GLY A 42 -18.40 -2.65 -2.47
C GLY A 42 -17.44 -3.11 -1.37
N ASN A 43 -16.51 -4.04 -1.66
CA ASN A 43 -15.75 -4.79 -0.66
C ASN A 43 -14.24 -4.89 -0.92
N TYR A 44 -13.62 -3.90 -1.57
CA TYR A 44 -12.17 -3.97 -1.78
C TYR A 44 -11.40 -3.58 -0.53
N ASP A 45 -10.70 -4.56 0.07
CA ASP A 45 -9.84 -4.35 1.23
C ASP A 45 -10.40 -3.33 2.25
N ARG A 46 -11.72 -3.43 2.49
CA ARG A 46 -12.46 -2.46 3.29
C ARG A 46 -11.85 -2.24 4.66
N LEU A 47 -11.45 -3.33 5.35
CA LEU A 47 -10.84 -3.22 6.67
C LEU A 47 -9.49 -2.50 6.59
N THR A 48 -8.68 -2.80 5.58
CA THR A 48 -7.39 -2.17 5.34
C THR A 48 -7.56 -0.68 5.05
N LEU A 49 -8.46 -0.34 4.12
CA LEU A 49 -8.72 1.06 3.75
C LEU A 49 -9.32 1.87 4.91
N THR A 50 -10.26 1.29 5.66
CA THR A 50 -10.83 1.94 6.85
C THR A 50 -9.76 2.13 7.94
N GLN A 51 -8.87 1.16 8.14
CA GLN A 51 -7.77 1.29 9.10
C GLN A 51 -6.76 2.36 8.65
N TRP A 52 -6.42 2.42 7.36
CA TRP A 52 -5.56 3.47 6.82
C TRP A 52 -6.17 4.86 6.98
N LEU A 53 -7.47 4.99 6.68
CA LEU A 53 -8.21 6.23 6.93
C LEU A 53 -8.07 6.71 8.39
N LYS A 54 -8.27 5.81 9.37
CA LYS A 54 -8.12 6.15 10.80
C LYS A 54 -6.70 6.60 11.16
N ILE A 55 -5.68 5.92 10.64
CA ILE A 55 -4.27 6.27 10.86
C ILE A 55 -3.99 7.68 10.32
N THR A 56 -4.51 7.97 9.13
CA THR A 56 -4.22 9.22 8.40
C THR A 56 -5.11 10.40 8.80
N GLU A 57 -6.07 10.23 9.71
CA GLU A 57 -6.83 11.36 10.31
C GLU A 57 -5.94 12.34 11.08
N LYS A 58 -4.81 11.88 11.63
CA LYS A 58 -3.83 12.74 12.33
C LYS A 58 -2.91 13.41 11.31
N GLU A 59 -2.67 14.73 11.46
CA GLU A 59 -1.68 15.45 10.65
C GLU A 59 -0.31 14.79 10.73
N GLY A 60 0.32 14.51 9.57
CA GLY A 60 1.62 13.88 9.54
C GLY A 60 2.18 13.63 8.14
N ILE A 61 3.33 12.97 8.13
CA ILE A 61 3.95 12.40 6.94
C ILE A 61 3.65 10.91 6.92
N TYR A 62 3.27 10.43 5.74
CA TYR A 62 2.91 9.03 5.51
C TYR A 62 3.63 8.50 4.29
N PHE A 63 3.94 7.22 4.32
CA PHE A 63 4.51 6.50 3.18
C PHE A 63 3.47 5.52 2.61
N ASP A 64 3.40 5.46 1.29
CA ASP A 64 2.60 4.52 0.50
C ASP A 64 3.56 3.80 -0.44
N ILE A 65 3.94 2.55 -0.08
CA ILE A 65 5.01 1.78 -0.72
C ILE A 65 4.41 0.65 -1.54
N GLY A 66 4.54 0.73 -2.86
CA GLY A 66 3.80 -0.06 -3.82
C GLY A 66 2.50 0.64 -4.21
N SER A 67 2.56 1.97 -4.33
CA SER A 67 1.36 2.83 -4.39
C SER A 67 0.45 2.58 -5.60
N HIS A 68 0.89 1.80 -6.58
CA HIS A 68 0.12 1.39 -7.75
C HIS A 68 -0.62 2.58 -8.40
N THR A 69 -1.95 2.60 -8.40
CA THR A 69 -2.78 3.69 -8.95
C THR A 69 -3.13 4.78 -7.93
N GLY A 70 -2.57 4.71 -6.71
CA GLY A 70 -2.61 5.75 -5.69
C GLY A 70 -3.81 5.72 -4.76
N LEU A 71 -4.46 4.57 -4.57
CA LEU A 71 -5.65 4.48 -3.72
C LEU A 71 -5.35 4.86 -2.26
N PHE A 72 -4.30 4.30 -1.66
CA PHE A 72 -3.88 4.63 -0.30
C PHE A 72 -3.38 6.07 -0.20
N THR A 73 -2.65 6.55 -1.20
CA THR A 73 -2.23 7.96 -1.29
C THR A 73 -3.43 8.91 -1.28
N ILE A 74 -4.46 8.66 -2.10
CA ILE A 74 -5.67 9.50 -2.17
C ILE A 74 -6.40 9.53 -0.83
N ILE A 75 -6.65 8.36 -0.23
CA ILE A 75 -7.33 8.26 1.08
C ILE A 75 -6.53 9.01 2.15
N GLY A 76 -5.20 8.82 2.19
CA GLY A 76 -4.34 9.50 3.16
C GLY A 76 -4.33 11.02 3.02
N LEU A 77 -4.40 11.55 1.80
CA LEU A 77 -4.47 13.00 1.54
C LEU A 77 -5.85 13.58 1.84
N LEU A 78 -6.92 12.85 1.52
CA LEU A 78 -8.31 13.30 1.77
C LEU A 78 -8.69 13.22 3.24
N SER A 79 -8.10 12.30 4.01
CA SER A 79 -8.41 12.14 5.43
C SER A 79 -8.06 13.37 6.26
N ASN A 80 -6.98 14.06 5.90
CA ASN A 80 -6.56 15.32 6.51
C ASN A 80 -5.78 16.16 5.48
N PRO A 81 -6.25 17.39 5.16
CA PRO A 81 -5.62 18.24 4.14
C PRO A 81 -4.22 18.73 4.50
N LYS A 82 -3.80 18.54 5.75
CA LYS A 82 -2.44 18.88 6.22
C LYS A 82 -1.45 17.70 6.09
N ASN A 83 -1.90 16.55 5.65
CA ASN A 83 -1.02 15.40 5.43
C ASN A 83 -0.08 15.64 4.26
N PHE A 84 1.06 14.97 4.32
CA PHE A 84 1.99 14.84 3.21
C PHE A 84 2.28 13.36 2.98
N LEU A 85 2.11 12.89 1.75
CA LEU A 85 2.39 11.52 1.40
C LEU A 85 3.61 11.41 0.49
N ILE A 86 4.42 10.38 0.77
CA ILE A 86 5.54 9.96 -0.07
C ILE A 86 5.15 8.61 -0.65
N SER A 87 4.94 8.59 -1.96
CA SER A 87 4.45 7.41 -2.69
C SER A 87 5.56 6.84 -3.55
N ILE A 88 5.78 5.53 -3.46
CA ILE A 88 6.83 4.82 -4.19
C ILE A 88 6.19 3.75 -5.06
N GLU A 89 6.43 3.82 -6.37
CA GLU A 89 5.91 2.87 -7.36
C GLU A 89 6.96 2.60 -8.44
N PRO A 90 7.39 1.34 -8.63
CA PRO A 90 8.41 1.01 -9.63
C PRO A 90 7.91 1.04 -11.07
N ASN A 91 6.62 0.79 -11.30
CA ASN A 91 6.06 0.76 -12.65
C ASN A 91 5.64 2.17 -13.10
N PHE A 92 6.26 2.67 -14.15
CA PHE A 92 6.02 4.05 -14.63
C PHE A 92 4.59 4.25 -15.16
N ILE A 93 3.92 3.20 -15.66
CA ILE A 93 2.54 3.28 -16.15
C ILE A 93 1.58 3.41 -14.97
N ASN A 94 1.78 2.60 -13.92
CA ASN A 94 1.02 2.69 -12.68
C ASN A 94 1.19 4.07 -12.03
N LEU A 95 2.43 4.55 -11.92
CA LEU A 95 2.74 5.88 -11.40
C LEU A 95 2.07 6.99 -12.22
N GLY A 96 2.06 6.87 -13.54
CA GLY A 96 1.36 7.80 -14.44
C GLY A 96 -0.16 7.82 -14.19
N ARG A 97 -0.76 6.66 -13.93
CA ARG A 97 -2.17 6.55 -13.55
C ARG A 97 -2.42 7.18 -12.18
N MET A 98 -1.56 6.91 -11.19
CA MET A 98 -1.65 7.56 -9.87
C MET A 98 -1.62 9.08 -9.99
N ARG A 99 -0.69 9.65 -10.76
CA ARG A 99 -0.63 11.11 -10.99
C ARG A 99 -1.92 11.65 -11.60
N SER A 100 -2.53 10.91 -12.52
CA SER A 100 -3.80 11.29 -13.14
C SER A 100 -4.94 11.24 -12.12
N ASN A 101 -5.00 10.22 -11.28
CA ASN A 101 -5.98 10.10 -10.21
C ASN A 101 -5.81 11.19 -9.15
N LEU A 102 -4.57 11.52 -8.74
CA LEU A 102 -4.31 12.61 -7.81
C LEU A 102 -4.72 13.98 -8.38
N ARG A 103 -4.47 14.21 -9.68
CA ARG A 103 -4.92 15.44 -10.35
C ARG A 103 -6.43 15.55 -10.39
N LEU A 104 -7.12 14.44 -10.67
CA LEU A 104 -8.57 14.37 -10.72
C LEU A 104 -9.23 14.78 -9.40
N ASN A 105 -8.55 14.52 -8.29
CA ASN A 105 -9.00 14.82 -6.92
C ASN A 105 -8.33 16.08 -6.32
N ASP A 106 -7.61 16.89 -7.09
CA ASP A 106 -6.88 18.10 -6.66
C ASP A 106 -5.82 17.85 -5.56
N LEU A 107 -5.19 16.67 -5.54
CA LEU A 107 -4.30 16.20 -4.46
C LEU A 107 -2.79 16.26 -4.78
N LEU A 108 -2.37 16.79 -5.93
CA LEU A 108 -0.95 16.76 -6.34
C LEU A 108 0.01 17.54 -5.43
N LYS A 109 -0.48 18.57 -4.72
CA LYS A 109 0.38 19.51 -3.98
C LYS A 109 1.05 18.89 -2.74
N ASN A 110 0.39 17.95 -2.10
CA ASN A 110 0.83 17.37 -0.83
C ASN A 110 1.37 15.93 -1.00
N ASN A 111 1.88 15.63 -2.20
CA ASN A 111 2.43 14.32 -2.50
C ASN A 111 3.79 14.44 -3.20
N SER A 112 4.77 13.69 -2.72
CA SER A 112 6.02 13.41 -3.40
C SER A 112 5.98 11.99 -3.97
N GLN A 113 6.39 11.83 -5.21
CA GLN A 113 6.33 10.57 -5.92
C GLN A 113 7.73 10.14 -6.35
N PHE A 114 8.09 8.89 -6.05
CA PHE A 114 9.35 8.30 -6.45
C PHE A 114 9.08 7.16 -7.44
N LEU A 115 9.65 7.29 -8.65
CA LEU A 115 9.65 6.23 -9.64
C LEU A 115 10.78 5.25 -9.32
N GLY A 116 10.45 4.14 -8.71
CA GLY A 116 11.41 3.13 -8.27
C GLY A 116 10.82 2.21 -7.22
N ALA A 117 11.62 1.30 -6.70
CA ALA A 117 11.23 0.38 -5.64
C ALA A 117 11.84 0.78 -4.29
N ALA A 118 11.15 0.44 -3.20
CA ALA A 118 11.72 0.48 -1.87
C ALA A 118 12.29 -0.89 -1.50
N SER A 119 13.44 -0.91 -0.81
CA SER A 119 14.08 -2.14 -0.32
C SER A 119 15.04 -1.83 0.83
N ASN A 120 15.89 -2.80 1.22
CA ASN A 120 16.90 -2.65 2.27
C ASN A 120 18.23 -2.03 1.80
N PHE A 121 18.32 -1.58 0.55
CA PHE A 121 19.47 -0.87 -0.01
C PHE A 121 19.03 0.25 -0.94
N SER A 122 19.91 1.23 -1.17
CA SER A 122 19.71 2.28 -2.17
C SER A 122 20.70 2.07 -3.32
N GLY A 123 20.24 2.26 -4.56
CA GLY A 123 21.03 2.07 -5.77
C GLY A 123 20.17 1.79 -7.00
N GLU A 124 20.69 0.99 -7.90
CA GLU A 124 20.01 0.55 -9.11
C GLU A 124 19.74 -0.95 -9.07
N GLY A 125 18.69 -1.39 -9.75
CA GLY A 125 18.34 -2.79 -9.89
C GLY A 125 17.44 -3.02 -11.10
N PHE A 126 16.90 -4.22 -11.18
CA PHE A 126 15.99 -4.59 -12.24
C PHE A 126 14.62 -4.96 -11.66
N PHE A 127 13.57 -4.59 -12.37
CA PHE A 127 12.20 -4.88 -12.00
C PHE A 127 11.55 -5.72 -13.10
N SER A 128 11.04 -6.87 -12.72
CA SER A 128 10.29 -7.75 -13.62
C SER A 128 8.81 -7.54 -13.38
N THR A 129 8.12 -7.07 -14.40
CA THR A 129 6.68 -6.81 -14.40
C THR A 129 5.92 -7.97 -15.01
N HIS A 130 4.72 -8.24 -14.49
CA HIS A 130 3.77 -9.18 -15.08
C HIS A 130 2.59 -8.42 -15.67
N TYR A 131 2.48 -8.45 -16.99
CA TYR A 131 1.35 -7.88 -17.74
C TYR A 131 0.45 -9.01 -18.25
N ASP A 132 -0.60 -9.36 -17.54
CA ASP A 132 -1.60 -10.37 -17.96
C ASP A 132 -2.60 -9.77 -18.94
N ASN A 133 -2.17 -9.30 -20.12
CA ASN A 133 -3.02 -8.59 -21.08
C ASN A 133 -3.74 -7.36 -20.52
N THR A 134 -3.21 -6.77 -19.45
CA THR A 134 -3.70 -5.53 -18.85
C THR A 134 -2.74 -4.38 -19.15
N PHE A 135 -3.25 -3.16 -19.22
CA PHE A 135 -2.42 -1.97 -19.43
C PHE A 135 -1.62 -1.64 -18.17
N LEU A 136 -2.24 -1.77 -17.00
CA LEU A 136 -1.55 -1.62 -15.72
C LEU A 136 -0.91 -2.94 -15.32
N SER A 137 0.24 -2.87 -14.69
CA SER A 137 0.85 -4.03 -14.05
C SER A 137 0.09 -4.35 -12.78
N LYS A 138 -0.23 -5.63 -12.59
CA LYS A 138 -0.86 -6.14 -11.36
C LYS A 138 0.14 -6.44 -10.26
N GLY A 139 1.41 -6.38 -10.59
CA GLY A 139 2.49 -6.68 -9.68
C GLY A 139 3.80 -6.80 -10.42
N GLY A 140 4.86 -6.90 -9.65
CA GLY A 140 6.21 -7.10 -10.16
C GLY A 140 7.15 -7.31 -8.99
N ARG A 141 8.40 -7.59 -9.27
CA ARG A 141 9.40 -7.83 -8.23
C ARG A 141 10.77 -7.35 -8.65
N ILE A 142 11.58 -6.99 -7.68
CA ILE A 142 13.02 -6.82 -7.88
C ILE A 142 13.59 -8.17 -8.29
N SER A 143 14.39 -8.18 -9.35
CA SER A 143 14.90 -9.41 -9.98
C SER A 143 16.30 -9.19 -10.56
N SER A 144 16.91 -10.25 -11.11
CA SER A 144 18.19 -10.18 -11.80
C SER A 144 18.11 -9.64 -13.23
N SER A 145 16.89 -9.47 -13.77
CA SER A 145 16.64 -8.98 -15.14
C SER A 145 15.28 -8.30 -15.23
N GLY A 146 15.10 -7.44 -16.23
CA GLY A 146 13.88 -6.69 -16.45
C GLY A 146 14.16 -5.23 -16.75
N GLU A 147 13.24 -4.34 -16.43
CA GLU A 147 13.42 -2.90 -16.55
C GLU A 147 14.40 -2.40 -15.49
N LYS A 148 15.34 -1.54 -15.88
CA LYS A 148 16.25 -0.90 -14.94
C LYS A 148 15.49 0.15 -14.12
N ILE A 149 15.57 0.04 -12.80
CA ILE A 149 14.89 0.93 -11.86
C ILE A 149 15.86 1.46 -10.79
N ASN A 150 15.48 2.57 -10.18
CA ASN A 150 16.07 3.02 -8.93
C ASN A 150 15.48 2.25 -7.76
N ILE A 151 16.31 1.97 -6.77
CA ILE A 151 15.92 1.35 -5.50
C ILE A 151 16.33 2.29 -4.38
N ILE A 152 15.47 2.46 -3.36
CA ILE A 152 15.73 3.36 -2.25
C ILE A 152 15.37 2.72 -0.91
N LYS A 153 16.20 2.97 0.10
CA LYS A 153 15.78 2.77 1.49
C LYS A 153 14.95 3.97 1.94
N LEU A 154 13.90 3.73 2.69
CA LEU A 154 13.11 4.81 3.27
C LEU A 154 13.98 5.69 4.19
N ASP A 155 14.93 5.09 4.89
CA ASP A 155 15.87 5.77 5.78
C ASP A 155 16.81 6.76 5.07
N ASP A 156 16.97 6.65 3.75
CA ASP A 156 17.81 7.53 2.92
C ASP A 156 17.01 8.69 2.29
N ILE A 157 15.69 8.72 2.48
CA ILE A 157 14.84 9.79 1.96
C ILE A 157 15.02 11.03 2.85
N THR A 158 15.48 12.13 2.25
CA THR A 158 15.59 13.40 2.95
C THR A 158 14.21 14.05 3.05
N ILE A 159 13.73 14.27 4.26
CA ILE A 159 12.45 14.90 4.54
C ILE A 159 12.71 16.30 5.16
N ASN A 160 12.47 17.33 4.36
CA ASN A 160 12.57 18.72 4.81
C ASN A 160 11.21 19.23 5.30
N ASP A 161 10.69 18.58 6.34
CA ASP A 161 9.36 18.84 6.88
C ASP A 161 9.35 18.57 8.39
N ASN A 162 8.72 19.45 9.16
CA ASN A 162 8.68 19.35 10.63
C ASN A 162 7.56 18.44 11.15
N ARG A 163 6.68 17.93 10.27
CA ARG A 163 5.62 17.01 10.65
C ARG A 163 6.20 15.65 11.03
N LYS A 164 5.54 14.96 11.94
CA LYS A 164 5.96 13.60 12.34
C LYS A 164 5.63 12.59 11.26
N ILE A 165 6.52 11.64 11.05
CA ILE A 165 6.20 10.40 10.31
C ILE A 165 5.26 9.58 11.18
N ARG A 166 4.05 9.27 10.67
CA ARG A 166 2.99 8.64 11.46
C ARG A 166 2.52 7.31 10.93
N GLY A 167 2.71 7.02 9.65
CA GLY A 167 2.25 5.75 9.08
C GLY A 167 3.03 5.36 7.85
N ILE A 168 3.11 4.04 7.66
CA ILE A 168 3.71 3.40 6.49
C ILE A 168 2.75 2.30 6.03
N GLU A 169 2.33 2.37 4.78
CA GLU A 169 1.64 1.30 4.08
C GLU A 169 2.64 0.59 3.18
N ILE A 170 2.66 -0.76 3.17
CA ILE A 170 3.62 -1.58 2.45
C ILE A 170 2.88 -2.72 1.75
N ASP A 171 2.82 -2.65 0.42
CA ASP A 171 2.33 -3.74 -0.45
C ASP A 171 3.22 -3.82 -1.71
N THR A 172 4.28 -4.62 -1.63
CA THR A 172 5.37 -4.64 -2.62
C THR A 172 5.57 -5.97 -3.33
N GLU A 173 4.54 -6.84 -3.28
CA GLU A 173 4.55 -8.13 -3.98
C GLU A 173 5.75 -9.03 -3.57
N GLY A 174 6.25 -8.83 -2.34
CA GLY A 174 7.24 -9.71 -1.74
C GLY A 174 8.56 -9.09 -1.32
N GLU A 175 8.74 -7.77 -1.48
CA GLU A 175 9.84 -6.99 -0.89
C GLU A 175 9.51 -6.46 0.52
N ASP A 176 8.33 -6.73 1.03
CA ASP A 176 7.74 -6.13 2.25
C ASP A 176 8.67 -6.19 3.46
N TYR A 177 9.34 -7.32 3.69
CA TYR A 177 10.33 -7.45 4.76
C TYR A 177 11.58 -6.59 4.51
N ASN A 178 12.06 -6.52 3.27
CA ASN A 178 13.22 -5.69 2.93
C ASN A 178 12.90 -4.20 3.07
N VAL A 179 11.65 -3.79 2.77
CA VAL A 179 11.17 -2.42 3.03
C VAL A 179 11.23 -2.08 4.51
N LEU A 180 10.79 -2.98 5.40
CA LEU A 180 10.92 -2.79 6.86
C LEU A 180 12.39 -2.60 7.29
N LEU A 181 13.30 -3.41 6.74
CA LEU A 181 14.75 -3.26 7.00
C LEU A 181 15.29 -1.91 6.50
N GLY A 182 14.82 -1.45 5.33
CA GLY A 182 15.17 -0.15 4.77
C GLY A 182 14.56 1.06 5.48
N ALA A 183 13.61 0.83 6.38
CA ALA A 183 12.92 1.83 7.20
C ALA A 183 13.29 1.74 8.70
N GLU A 184 14.30 0.97 9.07
CA GLU A 184 14.58 0.63 10.46
C GLU A 184 14.83 1.85 11.36
N LYS A 185 15.53 2.88 10.86
CA LYS A 185 15.75 4.13 11.60
C LYS A 185 14.45 4.91 11.78
N ILE A 186 13.65 5.02 10.72
CA ILE A 186 12.32 5.66 10.76
C ILE A 186 11.44 4.96 11.79
N ILE A 187 11.37 3.64 11.75
CA ILE A 187 10.55 2.83 12.66
C ILE A 187 11.05 2.99 14.11
N ASN A 188 12.35 2.95 14.33
CA ASN A 188 12.91 3.12 15.67
C ASN A 188 12.65 4.52 16.27
N ASN A 189 12.76 5.57 15.45
CA ASN A 189 12.73 6.94 15.92
C ASN A 189 11.31 7.51 16.04
N PHE A 190 10.44 7.17 15.09
CA PHE A 190 9.10 7.77 14.97
C PHE A 190 7.98 6.84 15.40
N ARG A 191 8.21 5.51 15.42
CA ARG A 191 7.19 4.51 15.79
C ARG A 191 5.89 4.69 15.00
N PRO A 192 5.95 4.78 13.66
CA PRO A 192 4.75 4.97 12.85
C PRO A 192 3.81 3.76 12.97
N ASP A 193 2.55 3.97 12.76
CA ASP A 193 1.61 2.88 12.47
C ASP A 193 1.98 2.22 11.14
N ILE A 194 1.89 0.90 11.04
CA ILE A 194 2.30 0.15 9.85
C ILE A 194 1.14 -0.72 9.37
N ILE A 195 0.79 -0.60 8.11
CA ILE A 195 0.00 -1.60 7.39
C ILE A 195 0.96 -2.33 6.45
N ILE A 196 0.91 -3.66 6.47
CA ILE A 196 1.84 -4.46 5.68
C ILE A 196 1.19 -5.73 5.15
N GLU A 197 1.42 -6.02 3.87
CA GLU A 197 1.07 -7.30 3.29
C GLU A 197 2.04 -8.40 3.78
N VAL A 198 1.48 -9.49 4.30
CA VAL A 198 2.24 -10.63 4.83
C VAL A 198 1.92 -11.88 4.02
N ARG A 199 2.96 -12.54 3.53
CA ARG A 199 2.91 -13.81 2.81
C ARG A 199 3.56 -14.90 3.64
N GLU A 200 3.21 -16.17 3.39
CA GLU A 200 3.78 -17.31 4.13
C GLU A 200 5.32 -17.28 4.15
N LYS A 201 5.94 -16.91 3.03
CA LYS A 201 7.40 -16.93 2.86
C LYS A 201 8.16 -15.92 3.72
N ASN A 202 7.52 -14.82 4.16
CA ASN A 202 8.17 -13.72 4.90
C ASN A 202 7.50 -13.41 6.26
N LYS A 203 6.49 -14.20 6.64
CA LYS A 203 5.73 -13.91 7.86
C LYS A 203 6.57 -13.99 9.12
N LEU A 204 7.49 -14.96 9.20
CA LEU A 204 8.33 -15.14 10.39
C LEU A 204 9.22 -13.91 10.60
N GLU A 205 9.91 -13.48 9.56
CA GLU A 205 10.82 -12.34 9.60
C GLU A 205 10.08 -11.04 9.92
N ILE A 206 8.92 -10.82 9.30
CA ILE A 206 8.10 -9.62 9.55
C ILE A 206 7.63 -9.58 11.01
N PHE A 207 7.08 -10.67 11.54
CA PHE A 207 6.62 -10.70 12.93
C PHE A 207 7.75 -10.57 13.94
N GLN A 208 8.91 -11.17 13.68
CA GLN A 208 10.11 -11.01 14.52
C GLN A 208 10.60 -9.55 14.51
N PHE A 209 10.62 -8.91 13.33
CA PHE A 209 10.98 -7.51 13.20
C PHE A 209 10.02 -6.61 13.98
N LEU A 210 8.72 -6.77 13.79
CA LEU A 210 7.70 -5.98 14.50
C LEU A 210 7.80 -6.18 16.02
N ALA A 211 7.99 -7.41 16.48
CA ALA A 211 8.16 -7.73 17.90
C ALA A 211 9.44 -7.10 18.49
N LYS A 212 10.56 -7.05 17.75
CA LYS A 212 11.80 -6.36 18.16
C LYS A 212 11.54 -4.91 18.52
N TYR A 213 10.62 -4.24 17.82
CA TYR A 213 10.24 -2.86 18.06
C TYR A 213 8.98 -2.68 18.92
N ASN A 214 8.53 -3.75 19.62
CA ASN A 214 7.37 -3.75 20.52
C ASN A 214 6.04 -3.38 19.83
N TYR A 215 5.90 -3.69 18.54
CA TYR A 215 4.63 -3.55 17.86
C TYR A 215 3.67 -4.67 18.25
N LYS A 216 2.42 -4.30 18.44
CA LYS A 216 1.27 -5.21 18.51
C LYS A 216 0.68 -5.34 17.13
N THR A 217 0.12 -6.50 16.82
CA THR A 217 -0.33 -6.83 15.47
C THR A 217 -1.79 -7.26 15.44
N TRP A 218 -2.51 -6.79 14.43
CA TRP A 218 -3.92 -7.10 14.16
C TRP A 218 -4.09 -7.52 12.71
N LEU A 219 -4.90 -8.56 12.51
CA LEU A 219 -5.33 -8.98 11.19
C LEU A 219 -6.46 -8.06 10.72
N ILE A 220 -6.29 -7.47 9.55
CA ILE A 220 -7.22 -6.52 8.92
C ILE A 220 -7.60 -6.94 7.49
N SER A 221 -7.46 -8.21 7.16
CA SER A 221 -7.70 -8.71 5.81
C SER A 221 -9.14 -9.21 5.64
N ASP A 222 -9.93 -8.56 4.79
CA ASP A 222 -11.30 -8.97 4.46
C ASP A 222 -11.39 -10.38 3.85
N LYS A 223 -10.27 -10.91 3.36
CA LYS A 223 -10.18 -12.30 2.87
C LYS A 223 -10.32 -13.34 3.99
N VAL A 224 -10.08 -12.96 5.23
CA VAL A 224 -9.98 -13.86 6.40
C VAL A 224 -10.95 -13.50 7.50
N THR A 225 -11.22 -12.23 7.70
CA THR A 225 -12.05 -11.74 8.83
C THR A 225 -12.94 -10.57 8.39
N SER A 226 -14.04 -10.38 9.09
CA SER A 226 -14.92 -9.20 8.93
C SER A 226 -14.61 -8.07 9.92
N ASN A 227 -13.67 -8.31 10.85
CA ASN A 227 -13.31 -7.37 11.91
C ASN A 227 -11.80 -7.29 12.08
N VAL A 228 -11.33 -6.19 12.67
CA VAL A 228 -9.96 -6.05 13.14
C VAL A 228 -9.76 -6.93 14.36
N ILE A 229 -8.90 -7.95 14.27
CA ILE A 229 -8.67 -8.91 15.36
C ILE A 229 -7.20 -8.98 15.72
N PRO A 230 -6.84 -9.08 17.02
CA PRO A 230 -5.46 -9.32 17.43
C PRO A 230 -4.91 -10.59 16.80
N VAL A 231 -3.69 -10.55 16.30
CA VAL A 231 -3.03 -11.71 15.69
C VAL A 231 -1.60 -11.86 16.19
N LYS A 232 -1.18 -13.11 16.42
CA LYS A 232 0.22 -13.47 16.69
C LYS A 232 0.71 -14.42 15.62
N LEU A 233 2.01 -14.49 15.44
CA LEU A 233 2.64 -15.41 14.48
C LEU A 233 2.12 -16.85 14.63
N SER A 234 1.97 -17.34 15.88
CA SER A 234 1.50 -18.69 16.17
C SER A 234 0.07 -18.98 15.69
N ASN A 235 -0.76 -17.95 15.53
CA ASN A 235 -2.18 -18.07 15.16
C ASN A 235 -2.44 -17.72 13.71
N LEU A 236 -1.44 -17.19 13.00
CA LEU A 236 -1.59 -16.77 11.61
C LEU A 236 -1.30 -17.92 10.66
N GLN A 237 -2.36 -18.40 10.00
CA GLN A 237 -2.25 -19.38 8.93
C GLN A 237 -2.47 -18.70 7.58
N ILE A 238 -1.48 -18.78 6.72
CA ILE A 238 -1.52 -18.23 5.36
C ILE A 238 -1.26 -19.40 4.41
N THR A 239 -2.10 -19.56 3.40
CA THR A 239 -1.82 -20.55 2.35
C THR A 239 -0.66 -20.06 1.48
N SER A 240 0.07 -20.95 0.85
CA SER A 240 1.28 -20.63 0.06
C SER A 240 1.05 -19.64 -1.09
N THR A 241 -0.18 -19.47 -1.52
CA THR A 241 -0.58 -18.58 -2.63
C THR A 241 -1.34 -17.33 -2.17
N ALA A 242 -1.61 -17.21 -0.87
CA ALA A 242 -2.37 -16.09 -0.32
C ALA A 242 -1.46 -15.07 0.38
N SER A 243 -2.00 -13.87 0.54
CA SER A 243 -1.46 -12.82 1.37
C SER A 243 -2.57 -12.30 2.29
N VAL A 244 -2.17 -11.70 3.41
CA VAL A 244 -3.06 -11.04 4.37
C VAL A 244 -2.49 -9.70 4.78
N ASN A 245 -3.36 -8.73 5.06
CA ASN A 245 -2.94 -7.43 5.56
C ASN A 245 -2.93 -7.43 7.09
N ILE A 246 -1.83 -6.95 7.64
CA ILE A 246 -1.60 -6.79 9.09
C ILE A 246 -1.46 -5.30 9.39
N TYR A 247 -2.18 -4.86 10.42
CA TYR A 247 -1.95 -3.58 11.06
C TYR A 247 -1.05 -3.78 12.27
N ALA A 248 0.02 -2.98 12.36
CA ALA A 248 0.96 -3.00 13.47
C ALA A 248 1.08 -1.61 14.10
N THR A 249 0.95 -1.53 15.43
CA THR A 249 1.08 -0.28 16.20
C THR A 249 1.67 -0.57 17.59
N ILE A 250 2.26 0.45 18.21
CA ILE A 250 2.70 0.38 19.61
C ILE A 250 1.56 0.66 20.61
N GLU A 251 0.44 1.22 20.13
CA GLU A 251 -0.71 1.58 20.95
C GLU A 251 -1.61 0.37 21.23
N ASN A 252 -2.46 0.46 22.24
CA ASN A 252 -3.57 -0.48 22.42
C ASN A 252 -4.74 -0.01 21.56
N ILE A 253 -5.30 -0.92 20.77
CA ILE A 253 -6.59 -0.69 20.12
C ILE A 253 -7.67 -1.12 21.10
N ASN A 254 -8.53 -0.17 21.47
CA ASN A 254 -9.73 -0.43 22.27
C ASN A 254 -10.87 -0.91 21.37
#